data_e00fd3baa30f6cc385afc24440554c7f
#
_entry.id   e00fd3baa30f6cc385afc24440554c7f
#
_cell.length_a   1.000
_cell.length_b   1.000
_cell.length_c   1.000
_cell.angle_alpha   90.00
_cell.angle_beta   90.00
_cell.angle_gamma   90.00
#
_symmetry.space_group_name_H-M   'P 1'
#
loop_
_entity.id
_entity.type
_entity.pdbx_description
1 polymer ?
#
loop_
_entity_poly.entity_id
_entity_poly.type
_entity_poly.pdbx_seq_one_letter_code
_entity_poly.pdbx_strand_id
1 'polypeptide(L)'
;MLLYLVVFIFTGAFLTLLGYLIHRAFHQKWSGTFYRRHYDHHFLQYPTTSLISDTYRQPNKGNSSVWLFAICFSPLILGTLLITVFGIIPLGIGIMIFIEMGLIAFLNDNMHDAFHIRKTFWERFGFFKRLRRLHFLHHQNTQSNFGVFSLTWDKIFGTYNNK
;
A
#
# COMPACT_ATOMS: atom_id res chain seq x y z
N MET A 1 -16.25 -12.96 -21.07
CA MET A 1 -15.19 -13.54 -20.22
C MET A 1 -13.83 -12.87 -20.46
N LEU A 2 -13.32 -12.84 -21.70
CA LEU A 2 -11.99 -12.22 -22.00
C LEU A 2 -11.90 -10.76 -21.55
N LEU A 3 -12.94 -9.94 -21.81
CA LEU A 3 -12.95 -8.52 -21.40
C LEU A 3 -12.76 -8.35 -19.88
N TYR A 4 -13.46 -9.13 -19.06
CA TYR A 4 -13.31 -9.07 -17.61
C TYR A 4 -11.88 -9.41 -17.15
N LEU A 5 -11.26 -10.45 -17.74
CA LEU A 5 -9.89 -10.81 -17.44
C LEU A 5 -8.90 -9.70 -17.81
N VAL A 6 -9.08 -9.10 -19.00
CA VAL A 6 -8.25 -7.98 -19.46
C VAL A 6 -8.39 -6.78 -18.52
N VAL A 7 -9.63 -6.38 -18.22
CA VAL A 7 -9.87 -5.27 -17.28
C VAL A 7 -9.27 -5.55 -15.92
N PHE A 8 -9.48 -6.75 -15.36
CA PHE A 8 -8.91 -7.14 -14.06
C PHE A 8 -7.38 -7.01 -14.04
N ILE A 9 -6.67 -7.54 -15.05
CA ILE A 9 -5.21 -7.48 -15.11
C ILE A 9 -4.73 -6.03 -15.21
N PHE A 10 -5.35 -5.20 -16.08
CA PHE A 10 -4.95 -3.81 -16.25
C PHE A 10 -5.27 -2.96 -15.01
N THR A 11 -6.42 -3.18 -14.38
CA THR A 11 -6.81 -2.49 -13.15
C THR A 11 -5.85 -2.85 -12.02
N GLY A 12 -5.53 -4.13 -11.82
CA GLY A 12 -4.58 -4.57 -10.81
C GLY A 12 -3.17 -4.01 -11.02
N ALA A 13 -2.68 -4.00 -12.27
CA ALA A 13 -1.42 -3.38 -12.61
C ALA A 13 -1.43 -1.87 -12.30
N PHE A 14 -2.48 -1.16 -12.70
CA PHE A 14 -2.63 0.26 -12.44
C PHE A 14 -2.72 0.58 -10.94
N LEU A 15 -3.51 -0.19 -10.18
CA LEU A 15 -3.69 0.04 -8.74
C LEU A 15 -2.41 -0.24 -7.94
N THR A 16 -1.64 -1.26 -8.32
CA THR A 16 -0.33 -1.53 -7.70
C THR A 16 0.70 -0.47 -8.07
N LEU A 17 0.67 0.09 -9.28
CA LEU A 17 1.45 1.26 -9.67
C LEU A 17 1.08 2.47 -8.83
N LEU A 18 -0.22 2.72 -8.69
CA LEU A 18 -0.71 3.83 -7.88
C LEU A 18 -0.26 3.70 -6.42
N GLY A 19 -0.35 2.51 -5.83
CA GLY A 19 0.17 2.24 -4.48
C GLY A 19 1.66 2.59 -4.35
N TYR A 20 2.48 2.17 -5.32
CA TYR A 20 3.89 2.52 -5.40
C TYR A 20 4.11 4.05 -5.47
N LEU A 21 3.37 4.74 -6.35
CA LEU A 21 3.50 6.19 -6.54
C LEU A 21 3.04 6.98 -5.31
N ILE A 22 1.95 6.55 -4.66
CA ILE A 22 1.44 7.12 -3.42
C ILE A 22 2.48 6.98 -2.31
N HIS A 23 3.04 5.80 -2.11
CA HIS A 23 4.07 5.57 -1.09
C HIS A 23 5.31 6.44 -1.35
N ARG A 24 5.77 6.50 -2.60
CA ARG A 24 6.86 7.39 -3.01
C ARG A 24 6.54 8.86 -2.77
N ALA A 25 5.31 9.29 -3.00
CA ALA A 25 4.84 10.65 -2.72
C ALA A 25 4.84 10.97 -1.22
N PHE A 26 4.56 9.99 -0.35
CA PHE A 26 4.62 10.18 1.10
C PHE A 26 6.02 10.55 1.61
N HIS A 27 7.08 10.24 0.86
CA HIS A 27 8.44 10.69 1.15
C HIS A 27 8.77 12.08 0.63
N GLN A 28 7.83 12.76 -0.03
CA GLN A 28 8.05 14.10 -0.60
C GLN A 28 7.37 15.17 0.26
N LYS A 29 8.10 16.24 0.61
CA LYS A 29 7.59 17.33 1.47
C LYS A 29 6.33 17.98 0.92
N TRP A 30 6.16 18.03 -0.41
CA TRP A 30 4.99 18.61 -1.05
C TRP A 30 3.67 17.86 -0.75
N SER A 31 3.74 16.59 -0.32
CA SER A 31 2.54 15.83 0.09
C SER A 31 1.98 16.24 1.47
N GLY A 32 2.61 17.20 2.15
CA GLY A 32 2.07 17.89 3.31
C GLY A 32 1.82 16.98 4.52
N THR A 33 0.55 16.78 4.88
CA THR A 33 0.17 15.94 6.04
C THR A 33 0.55 14.48 5.85
N PHE A 34 0.49 13.96 4.62
CA PHE A 34 0.91 12.58 4.33
C PHE A 34 2.41 12.39 4.57
N TYR A 35 3.24 13.36 4.12
CA TYR A 35 4.66 13.36 4.43
C TYR A 35 4.93 13.34 5.93
N ARG A 36 4.27 14.20 6.72
CA ARG A 36 4.49 14.27 8.17
C ARG A 36 4.14 12.94 8.85
N ARG A 37 2.97 12.37 8.55
CA ARG A 37 2.54 11.08 9.11
C ARG A 37 3.49 9.95 8.73
N HIS A 38 3.97 9.95 7.49
CA HIS A 38 4.88 8.93 7.01
C HIS A 38 6.30 9.12 7.58
N TYR A 39 6.74 10.37 7.76
CA TYR A 39 7.96 10.69 8.48
C TYR A 39 7.90 10.20 9.93
N ASP A 40 6.82 10.46 10.64
CA ASP A 40 6.61 9.99 12.01
C ASP A 40 6.63 8.46 12.08
N HIS A 41 6.03 7.79 11.08
CA HIS A 41 6.07 6.35 10.94
C HIS A 41 7.51 5.83 10.84
N HIS A 42 8.34 6.41 9.99
CA HIS A 42 9.72 5.96 9.78
C HIS A 42 10.66 6.27 10.95
N PHE A 43 10.56 7.46 11.53
CA PHE A 43 11.60 7.98 12.40
C PHE A 43 11.21 8.06 13.88
N LEU A 44 9.91 8.09 14.19
CA LEU A 44 9.43 8.16 15.57
C LEU A 44 8.78 6.85 16.04
N GLN A 45 7.93 6.25 15.20
CA GLN A 45 7.21 5.03 15.56
C GLN A 45 8.06 3.77 15.31
N TYR A 46 8.68 3.69 14.13
CA TYR A 46 9.44 2.53 13.67
C TYR A 46 10.83 2.93 13.17
N PRO A 47 11.71 3.42 14.06
CA PRO A 47 13.07 3.78 13.68
C PRO A 47 13.81 2.55 13.12
N THR A 48 14.80 2.78 12.28
CA THR A 48 15.53 1.74 11.52
C THR A 48 16.15 0.63 12.38
N THR A 49 16.37 0.89 13.67
CA THR A 49 16.91 -0.07 14.65
C THR A 49 15.84 -0.98 15.26
N SER A 50 14.56 -0.67 15.09
CA SER A 50 13.43 -1.37 15.73
C SER A 50 12.26 -1.53 14.79
N LEU A 51 12.41 -2.37 13.75
CA LEU A 51 11.35 -2.60 12.76
C LEU A 51 10.12 -3.29 13.36
N ILE A 52 10.33 -4.25 14.29
CA ILE A 52 9.25 -5.03 14.89
C ILE A 52 9.25 -4.78 16.38
N SER A 53 8.16 -4.22 16.89
CA SER A 53 8.00 -3.93 18.31
C SER A 53 6.68 -4.48 18.83
N ASP A 54 6.73 -5.17 19.99
CA ASP A 54 5.53 -5.62 20.71
C ASP A 54 4.79 -4.45 21.39
N THR A 55 5.46 -3.32 21.60
CA THR A 55 4.86 -2.10 22.19
C THR A 55 3.88 -1.40 21.25
N TYR A 56 3.99 -1.64 19.93
CA TYR A 56 3.13 -1.02 18.92
C TYR A 56 1.81 -1.74 18.67
N ARG A 57 1.55 -2.83 19.40
CA ARG A 57 0.25 -3.53 19.32
C ARG A 57 -0.90 -2.76 19.92
N GLN A 58 -0.63 -1.78 20.75
CA GLN A 58 -1.69 -0.90 21.23
C GLN A 58 -2.01 0.08 20.12
N PRO A 59 -3.33 0.29 19.81
CA PRO A 59 -3.72 1.33 18.87
C PRO A 59 -3.16 2.63 19.39
N ASN A 60 -2.04 3.03 18.80
CA ASN A 60 -1.43 4.28 19.17
C ASN A 60 -2.39 5.37 18.76
N LYS A 61 -2.93 6.05 19.74
CA LYS A 61 -3.99 7.03 19.64
C LYS A 61 -3.70 8.00 18.48
N GLY A 62 -4.23 7.70 17.31
CA GLY A 62 -4.30 8.60 16.18
C GLY A 62 -3.15 8.60 15.15
N ASN A 63 -2.13 7.74 15.29
CA ASN A 63 -0.96 7.73 14.39
C ASN A 63 -0.71 6.42 13.63
N SER A 64 -1.71 5.55 13.52
CA SER A 64 -1.53 4.39 12.65
C SER A 64 -1.48 4.83 11.19
N SER A 65 -0.58 4.24 10.41
CA SER A 65 -0.57 4.36 8.95
C SER A 65 -1.80 3.71 8.32
N VAL A 66 -2.59 3.01 9.11
CA VAL A 66 -3.89 2.43 8.75
C VAL A 66 -4.72 3.52 8.10
N TRP A 67 -5.26 3.22 6.91
CA TRP A 67 -6.10 4.09 6.11
C TRP A 67 -5.40 5.16 5.25
N LEU A 68 -4.07 5.27 5.22
CA LEU A 68 -3.41 6.22 4.34
C LEU A 68 -3.63 5.89 2.86
N PHE A 69 -3.48 4.62 2.49
CA PHE A 69 -3.76 4.16 1.14
C PHE A 69 -5.26 4.21 0.85
N ALA A 70 -6.11 3.76 1.78
CA ALA A 70 -7.56 3.82 1.62
C ALA A 70 -8.06 5.26 1.38
N ILE A 71 -7.53 6.25 2.11
CA ILE A 71 -7.85 7.67 1.89
C ILE A 71 -7.41 8.11 0.49
N CYS A 72 -6.21 7.75 0.05
CA CYS A 72 -5.71 8.12 -1.28
C CYS A 72 -6.48 7.43 -2.42
N PHE A 73 -6.99 6.22 -2.20
CA PHE A 73 -7.81 5.49 -3.18
C PHE A 73 -9.27 5.95 -3.19
N SER A 74 -9.76 6.60 -2.14
CA SER A 74 -11.17 6.98 -2.01
C SER A 74 -11.73 7.82 -3.17
N PRO A 75 -11.00 8.79 -3.78
CA PRO A 75 -11.52 9.51 -4.94
C PRO A 75 -11.75 8.62 -6.17
N LEU A 76 -10.87 7.62 -6.39
CA LEU A 76 -11.03 6.66 -7.48
C LEU A 76 -12.19 5.70 -7.22
N ILE A 77 -12.36 5.25 -5.98
CA ILE A 77 -13.48 4.43 -5.56
C ILE A 77 -14.80 5.16 -5.80
N LEU A 78 -14.88 6.42 -5.37
CA LEU A 78 -16.06 7.25 -5.60
C LEU A 78 -16.30 7.49 -7.11
N GLY A 79 -15.26 7.82 -7.86
CA GLY A 79 -15.35 8.01 -9.31
C GLY A 79 -15.86 6.77 -10.02
N THR A 80 -15.34 5.59 -9.68
CA THR A 80 -15.80 4.30 -10.25
C THR A 80 -17.25 4.03 -9.90
N LEU A 81 -17.67 4.32 -8.67
CA LEU A 81 -19.07 4.19 -8.27
C LEU A 81 -19.97 5.08 -9.12
N LEU A 82 -19.61 6.35 -9.28
CA LEU A 82 -20.39 7.30 -10.08
C LEU A 82 -20.52 6.87 -11.54
N ILE A 83 -19.41 6.56 -12.23
CA ILE A 83 -19.47 6.14 -13.64
C ILE A 83 -20.22 4.81 -13.83
N THR A 84 -20.26 3.96 -12.81
CA THR A 84 -21.06 2.72 -12.81
C THR A 84 -22.54 3.03 -12.64
N VAL A 85 -22.92 3.88 -11.67
CA VAL A 85 -24.31 4.26 -11.40
C VAL A 85 -24.92 5.00 -12.60
N PHE A 86 -24.14 5.86 -13.27
CA PHE A 86 -24.57 6.55 -14.47
C PHE A 86 -24.54 5.68 -15.74
N GLY A 87 -24.22 4.40 -15.63
CA GLY A 87 -24.23 3.45 -16.76
C GLY A 87 -23.13 3.67 -17.80
N ILE A 88 -22.09 4.46 -17.48
CA ILE A 88 -20.95 4.71 -18.39
C ILE A 88 -20.13 3.44 -18.58
N ILE A 89 -20.02 2.62 -17.52
CA ILE A 89 -19.42 1.28 -17.59
C ILE A 89 -20.46 0.23 -17.17
N PRO A 90 -20.38 -1.00 -17.73
CA PRO A 90 -21.27 -2.09 -17.34
C PRO A 90 -21.18 -2.39 -15.84
N LEU A 91 -22.32 -2.60 -15.19
CA LEU A 91 -22.42 -2.85 -13.75
C LEU A 91 -21.43 -3.94 -13.25
N GLY A 92 -21.33 -5.06 -13.96
CA GLY A 92 -20.42 -6.14 -13.57
C GLY A 92 -18.95 -5.73 -13.60
N ILE A 93 -18.53 -4.90 -14.55
CA ILE A 93 -17.17 -4.35 -14.62
C ILE A 93 -16.96 -3.35 -13.48
N GLY A 94 -17.92 -2.46 -13.23
CA GLY A 94 -17.83 -1.50 -12.13
C GLY A 94 -17.70 -2.16 -10.77
N ILE A 95 -18.51 -3.20 -10.49
CA ILE A 95 -18.42 -3.98 -9.26
C ILE A 95 -17.04 -4.66 -9.11
N MET A 96 -16.53 -5.26 -10.20
CA MET A 96 -15.22 -5.92 -10.20
C MET A 96 -14.11 -4.92 -9.86
N ILE A 97 -14.06 -3.78 -10.53
CA ILE A 97 -13.08 -2.72 -10.26
C ILE A 97 -13.19 -2.20 -8.83
N PHE A 98 -14.41 -1.99 -8.34
CA PHE A 98 -14.67 -1.53 -6.97
C PHE A 98 -14.11 -2.51 -5.93
N ILE A 99 -14.37 -3.82 -6.10
CA ILE A 99 -13.84 -4.86 -5.21
C ILE A 99 -12.32 -4.90 -5.26
N GLU A 100 -11.73 -4.83 -6.45
CA GLU A 100 -10.28 -4.87 -6.64
C GLU A 100 -9.59 -3.67 -5.99
N MET A 101 -10.14 -2.46 -6.16
CA MET A 101 -9.63 -1.25 -5.50
C MET A 101 -9.69 -1.37 -3.98
N GLY A 102 -10.83 -1.79 -3.43
CA GLY A 102 -11.00 -1.99 -1.99
C GLY A 102 -10.01 -3.01 -1.43
N LEU A 103 -9.84 -4.12 -2.15
CA LEU A 103 -8.90 -5.18 -1.76
C LEU A 103 -7.44 -4.70 -1.79
N ILE A 104 -7.02 -4.02 -2.85
CA ILE A 104 -5.63 -3.54 -2.98
C ILE A 104 -5.34 -2.43 -1.96
N ALA A 105 -6.27 -1.50 -1.73
CA ALA A 105 -6.13 -0.49 -0.70
C ALA A 105 -5.99 -1.13 0.69
N PHE A 106 -6.88 -2.07 1.02
CA PHE A 106 -6.84 -2.83 2.28
C PHE A 106 -5.54 -3.61 2.44
N LEU A 107 -5.07 -4.31 1.40
CA LEU A 107 -3.82 -5.07 1.46
C LEU A 107 -2.61 -4.15 1.67
N ASN A 108 -2.56 -2.99 1.00
CA ASN A 108 -1.47 -2.04 1.22
C ASN A 108 -1.45 -1.56 2.68
N ASP A 109 -2.58 -1.08 3.21
CA ASP A 109 -2.65 -0.60 4.59
C ASP A 109 -2.36 -1.73 5.60
N ASN A 110 -3.04 -2.87 5.47
CA ASN A 110 -2.94 -3.97 6.43
C ASN A 110 -1.56 -4.64 6.43
N MET A 111 -0.96 -4.85 5.26
CA MET A 111 0.37 -5.45 5.18
C MET A 111 1.44 -4.48 5.64
N HIS A 112 1.33 -3.19 5.32
CA HIS A 112 2.25 -2.17 5.77
C HIS A 112 2.33 -2.12 7.30
N ASP A 113 1.18 -2.10 7.98
CA ASP A 113 1.13 -2.18 9.44
C ASP A 113 1.66 -3.51 9.98
N ALA A 114 1.27 -4.62 9.36
CA ALA A 114 1.69 -5.95 9.79
C ALA A 114 3.20 -6.18 9.66
N PHE A 115 3.91 -5.45 8.78
CA PHE A 115 5.37 -5.54 8.72
C PHE A 115 6.04 -5.14 10.03
N HIS A 116 5.44 -4.24 10.79
CA HIS A 116 5.97 -3.72 12.06
C HIS A 116 5.54 -4.51 13.30
N ILE A 117 4.64 -5.49 13.16
CA ILE A 117 4.05 -6.22 14.28
C ILE A 117 4.54 -7.66 14.30
N ARG A 118 4.89 -8.17 15.50
CA ARG A 118 5.21 -9.59 15.70
C ARG A 118 3.95 -10.44 15.81
N LYS A 119 4.07 -11.72 15.44
CA LYS A 119 3.02 -12.72 15.58
C LYS A 119 1.74 -12.37 14.82
N THR A 120 1.89 -11.80 13.64
CA THR A 120 0.75 -11.59 12.73
C THR A 120 0.40 -12.88 12.00
N PHE A 121 -0.85 -12.97 11.54
CA PHE A 121 -1.31 -14.06 10.67
C PHE A 121 -0.40 -14.25 9.45
N TRP A 122 0.12 -13.13 8.91
CA TRP A 122 0.93 -13.11 7.69
C TRP A 122 2.30 -13.77 7.84
N GLU A 123 2.84 -13.91 9.08
CA GLU A 123 4.18 -14.49 9.30
C GLU A 123 4.29 -15.96 8.89
N ARG A 124 3.18 -16.66 8.72
CA ARG A 124 3.16 -18.04 8.21
C ARG A 124 3.54 -18.14 6.73
N PHE A 125 3.49 -17.03 5.98
CA PHE A 125 3.75 -17.00 4.55
C PHE A 125 5.16 -16.50 4.24
N GLY A 126 5.90 -17.25 3.41
CA GLY A 126 7.27 -16.90 3.02
C GLY A 126 7.34 -15.59 2.23
N PHE A 127 6.35 -15.31 1.37
CA PHE A 127 6.29 -14.05 0.62
C PHE A 127 6.19 -12.84 1.55
N PHE A 128 5.40 -12.92 2.63
CA PHE A 128 5.26 -11.85 3.59
C PHE A 128 6.57 -11.56 4.33
N LYS A 129 7.30 -12.62 4.76
CA LYS A 129 8.60 -12.46 5.42
C LYS A 129 9.61 -11.75 4.51
N ARG A 130 9.57 -12.06 3.20
CA ARG A 130 10.40 -11.39 2.20
C ARG A 130 10.02 -9.92 2.04
N LEU A 131 8.73 -9.62 1.89
CA LEU A 131 8.24 -8.24 1.75
C LEU A 131 8.57 -7.41 3.01
N ARG A 132 8.39 -7.98 4.20
CA ARG A 132 8.75 -7.34 5.47
C ARG A 132 10.24 -7.00 5.54
N ARG A 133 11.13 -7.92 5.13
CA ARG A 133 12.57 -7.64 5.07
C ARG A 133 12.87 -6.48 4.13
N LEU A 134 12.24 -6.45 2.96
CA LEU A 134 12.44 -5.39 1.97
C LEU A 134 11.86 -4.05 2.45
N HIS A 135 10.77 -4.08 3.20
CA HIS A 135 10.24 -2.90 3.88
C HIS A 135 11.18 -2.40 5.00
N PHE A 136 11.86 -3.29 5.69
CA PHE A 136 12.93 -2.90 6.63
C PHE A 136 14.09 -2.18 5.92
N LEU A 137 14.52 -2.69 4.77
CA LEU A 137 15.53 -2.00 3.95
C LEU A 137 15.01 -0.64 3.46
N HIS A 138 13.70 -0.51 3.21
CA HIS A 138 13.07 0.78 2.90
C HIS A 138 13.17 1.75 4.10
N HIS A 139 12.94 1.30 5.33
CA HIS A 139 13.15 2.13 6.53
C HIS A 139 14.59 2.59 6.70
N GLN A 140 15.58 1.79 6.30
CA GLN A 140 17.00 2.17 6.31
C GLN A 140 17.37 3.10 5.14
N ASN A 141 16.76 2.89 3.99
CA ASN A 141 16.96 3.71 2.79
C ASN A 141 15.60 4.07 2.17
N THR A 142 15.06 5.22 2.55
CA THR A 142 13.74 5.71 2.14
C THR A 142 13.61 6.04 0.65
N GLN A 143 14.66 5.80 -0.15
CA GLN A 143 14.64 5.95 -1.61
C GLN A 143 14.50 4.61 -2.35
N SER A 144 14.23 3.52 -1.64
CA SER A 144 14.11 2.17 -2.21
C SER A 144 12.89 1.42 -1.69
N ASN A 145 12.43 0.40 -2.42
CA ASN A 145 11.38 -0.54 -2.00
C ASN A 145 10.06 0.13 -1.56
N PHE A 146 9.52 1.00 -2.41
CA PHE A 146 8.24 1.68 -2.15
C PHE A 146 7.02 0.76 -2.26
N GLY A 147 7.14 -0.36 -2.97
CA GLY A 147 6.05 -1.32 -3.11
C GLY A 147 5.76 -2.04 -1.79
N VAL A 148 4.52 -1.96 -1.30
CA VAL A 148 4.10 -2.69 -0.09
C VAL A 148 3.68 -4.11 -0.45
N PHE A 149 2.67 -4.24 -1.31
CA PHE A 149 2.13 -5.53 -1.72
C PHE A 149 2.89 -6.17 -2.88
N SER A 150 3.45 -5.37 -3.78
CA SER A 150 4.21 -5.81 -4.95
C SER A 150 5.40 -4.91 -5.20
N LEU A 151 6.57 -5.50 -5.43
CA LEU A 151 7.81 -4.81 -5.78
C LEU A 151 8.08 -4.78 -7.30
N THR A 152 7.07 -5.08 -8.10
CA THR A 152 7.18 -5.06 -9.57
C THR A 152 7.61 -3.68 -10.06
N TRP A 153 6.99 -2.64 -9.55
CA TRP A 153 7.27 -1.26 -9.93
C TRP A 153 8.62 -0.76 -9.43
N ASP A 154 9.07 -1.22 -8.25
CA ASP A 154 10.44 -0.96 -7.79
C ASP A 154 11.49 -1.51 -8.75
N LYS A 155 11.26 -2.70 -9.29
CA LYS A 155 12.16 -3.29 -10.29
C LYS A 155 12.14 -2.53 -11.61
N ILE A 156 10.95 -2.12 -12.08
CA ILE A 156 10.78 -1.37 -13.33
C ILE A 156 11.43 0.02 -13.23
N PHE A 157 11.25 0.71 -12.10
CA PHE A 157 11.77 2.06 -11.88
C PHE A 157 13.16 2.11 -11.22
N GLY A 158 13.81 0.96 -11.01
CA GLY A 158 15.16 0.91 -10.46
C GLY A 158 15.28 1.27 -8.97
N THR A 159 14.16 1.25 -8.22
CA THR A 159 14.15 1.50 -6.77
C THR A 159 14.22 0.22 -5.94
N TYR A 160 14.33 -0.95 -6.57
CA TYR A 160 14.46 -2.22 -5.87
C TYR A 160 15.84 -2.38 -5.23
N ASN A 161 15.85 -2.59 -3.91
CA ASN A 161 17.05 -2.87 -3.12
C ASN A 161 16.85 -4.14 -2.28
N ASN A 162 17.78 -5.08 -2.34
CA ASN A 162 17.75 -6.33 -1.58
C ASN A 162 19.00 -6.58 -0.71
N LYS A 163 19.88 -5.57 -0.63
CA LYS A 163 21.15 -5.63 0.12
C LYS A 163 21.08 -4.85 1.42
#